data_a909401255babd4c2d4acb4d6b521d0c
#
_entry.id   a909401255babd4c2d4acb4d6b521d0c
#
_cell.length_a   1.000
_cell.length_b   1.000
_cell.length_c   1.000
_cell.angle_alpha   90.00
_cell.angle_beta   90.00
_cell.angle_gamma   90.00
#
_symmetry.space_group_name_H-M   'P 1'
#
loop_
_entity.id
_entity.type
_entity.pdbx_description
1 polymer ?
#
loop_
_entity_poly.entity_id
_entity_poly.type
_entity_poly.pdbx_seq_one_letter_code
_entity_poly.pdbx_strand_id
1 'polypeptide(L)'
;MRGVFHAYNMGMTTTPRYTDEHARAGLATHFPEIETWENQFRGYEIVIDNPEFTSVCPKTGLPDAGVLTLRYMPRERCLELKSFKEYLFCYRNLGIFQENVVNQVLEDVVKASDPEWAEVKGDFRPRGGLTTVVTARWPRPASTR
;
A
#
# COMPACT_ATOMS: atom_id res chain seq x y z
N MET A 1 -15.00 -24.55 -44.75
CA MET A 1 -13.96 -24.64 -43.67
C MET A 1 -14.60 -24.24 -42.36
N ARG A 2 -14.88 -25.18 -41.50
CA ARG A 2 -15.39 -24.90 -40.15
C ARG A 2 -14.21 -24.88 -39.22
N GLY A 3 -13.86 -23.70 -38.71
CA GLY A 3 -12.81 -23.50 -37.69
C GLY A 3 -13.28 -24.15 -36.38
N VAL A 4 -12.51 -25.13 -35.91
CA VAL A 4 -12.71 -25.73 -34.60
C VAL A 4 -12.10 -24.80 -33.59
N PHE A 5 -12.93 -24.02 -32.90
CA PHE A 5 -12.49 -23.32 -31.69
C PHE A 5 -12.28 -24.37 -30.60
N HIS A 6 -11.03 -24.64 -30.30
CA HIS A 6 -10.70 -25.37 -29.08
C HIS A 6 -11.03 -24.47 -27.90
N ALA A 7 -12.16 -24.70 -27.29
CA ALA A 7 -12.43 -24.15 -25.97
C ALA A 7 -11.43 -24.78 -25.00
N TYR A 8 -10.50 -23.98 -24.51
CA TYR A 8 -9.69 -24.34 -23.35
C TYR A 8 -10.63 -24.54 -22.18
N ASN A 9 -10.97 -25.78 -21.93
CA ASN A 9 -11.71 -26.18 -20.73
C ASN A 9 -10.70 -26.13 -19.56
N MET A 10 -10.46 -24.92 -19.04
CA MET A 10 -9.78 -24.76 -17.76
C MET A 10 -10.72 -25.34 -16.72
N GLY A 11 -10.44 -26.57 -16.27
CA GLY A 11 -11.17 -27.21 -15.19
C GLY A 11 -11.31 -26.20 -14.04
N MET A 12 -12.51 -25.69 -13.84
CA MET A 12 -12.85 -24.82 -12.72
C MET A 12 -12.76 -25.68 -11.46
N THR A 13 -11.58 -25.66 -10.81
CA THR A 13 -11.47 -26.18 -9.46
C THR A 13 -12.37 -25.32 -8.57
N THR A 14 -13.28 -25.94 -7.86
CA THR A 14 -14.21 -25.28 -6.92
C THR A 14 -13.50 -24.74 -5.66
N THR A 15 -12.18 -24.92 -5.56
CA THR A 15 -11.39 -24.43 -4.44
C THR A 15 -11.18 -22.92 -4.61
N PRO A 16 -11.47 -22.11 -3.59
CA PRO A 16 -11.20 -20.67 -3.61
C PRO A 16 -9.73 -20.39 -3.95
N ARG A 17 -9.48 -19.53 -4.93
CA ARG A 17 -8.12 -19.15 -5.32
C ARG A 17 -7.42 -18.26 -4.28
N TYR A 18 -8.22 -17.55 -3.48
CA TYR A 18 -7.77 -16.67 -2.40
C TYR A 18 -8.43 -17.08 -1.09
N THR A 19 -7.69 -17.01 -0.01
CA THR A 19 -8.14 -17.35 1.33
C THR A 19 -8.01 -16.15 2.25
N ASP A 20 -8.59 -16.23 3.46
CA ASP A 20 -8.41 -15.22 4.49
C ASP A 20 -6.93 -15.03 4.89
N GLU A 21 -6.11 -16.07 4.75
CA GLU A 21 -4.67 -15.98 4.96
C GLU A 21 -4.01 -15.02 3.98
N HIS A 22 -4.37 -15.11 2.69
CA HIS A 22 -3.89 -14.16 1.68
C HIS A 22 -4.38 -12.73 1.99
N ALA A 23 -5.63 -12.58 2.41
CA ALA A 23 -6.20 -11.28 2.76
C ALA A 23 -5.48 -10.60 3.93
N ARG A 24 -4.92 -11.38 4.86
CA ARG A 24 -4.18 -10.89 6.03
C ARG A 24 -2.67 -10.91 5.87
N ALA A 25 -2.17 -11.43 4.74
CA ALA A 25 -0.74 -11.55 4.51
C ALA A 25 -0.02 -10.21 4.70
N GLY A 26 1.09 -10.24 5.41
CA GLY A 26 1.94 -9.09 5.67
C GLY A 26 1.49 -8.15 6.78
N LEU A 27 0.23 -8.21 7.23
CA LEU A 27 -0.30 -7.27 8.24
C LEU A 27 0.25 -7.48 9.65
N ALA A 28 0.76 -8.68 9.96
CA ALA A 28 1.39 -8.97 11.25
C ALA A 28 2.91 -8.70 11.27
N THR A 29 3.45 -8.10 10.23
CA THR A 29 4.88 -7.81 10.10
C THR A 29 5.30 -6.72 11.07
N HIS A 30 6.44 -6.94 11.73
CA HIS A 30 7.09 -5.93 12.55
C HIS A 30 7.95 -5.04 11.66
N PHE A 31 7.54 -3.78 11.49
CA PHE A 31 8.30 -2.78 10.76
C PHE A 31 9.22 -2.00 11.70
N PRO A 32 10.35 -1.46 11.19
CA PRO A 32 11.14 -0.51 11.95
C PRO A 32 10.33 0.74 12.25
N GLU A 33 10.66 1.38 13.36
CA GLU A 33 10.00 2.62 13.77
C GLU A 33 10.27 3.74 12.77
N ILE A 34 9.21 4.49 12.43
CA ILE A 34 9.32 5.72 11.66
C ILE A 34 9.66 6.84 12.65
N GLU A 35 10.87 7.37 12.56
CA GLU A 35 11.32 8.47 13.39
C GLU A 35 10.67 9.80 12.98
N THR A 36 10.63 10.74 13.90
CA THR A 36 10.05 12.07 13.68
C THR A 36 10.91 13.13 14.34
N TRP A 37 10.75 14.37 13.88
CA TRP A 37 11.39 15.55 14.46
C TRP A 37 10.36 16.66 14.73
N GLU A 38 10.68 17.59 15.62
CA GLU A 38 9.77 18.63 16.06
C GLU A 38 9.49 19.63 14.94
N ASN A 39 8.21 19.81 14.59
CA ASN A 39 7.77 20.74 13.56
C ASN A 39 7.77 22.19 14.10
N GLN A 40 8.40 23.11 13.38
CA GLN A 40 8.53 24.51 13.76
C GLN A 40 7.44 25.42 13.20
N PHE A 41 6.66 24.95 12.23
CA PHE A 41 5.65 25.75 11.53
C PHE A 41 4.31 25.03 11.48
N ARG A 42 3.25 25.77 11.16
CA ARG A 42 1.89 25.24 11.02
C ARG A 42 1.31 25.56 9.65
N GLY A 43 0.32 24.80 9.23
CA GLY A 43 -0.52 25.12 8.08
C GLY A 43 0.12 24.91 6.73
N TYR A 44 0.99 23.91 6.59
CA TYR A 44 1.61 23.54 5.32
C TYR A 44 1.54 22.04 5.06
N GLU A 45 1.64 21.65 3.82
CA GLU A 45 1.56 20.28 3.35
C GLU A 45 2.96 19.77 2.95
N ILE A 46 3.22 18.51 3.29
CA ILE A 46 4.39 17.76 2.81
C ILE A 46 3.89 16.67 1.86
N VAL A 47 4.54 16.55 0.70
CA VAL A 47 4.32 15.46 -0.26
C VAL A 47 5.60 14.68 -0.40
N ILE A 48 5.50 13.36 -0.21
CA ILE A 48 6.62 12.43 -0.38
C ILE A 48 6.22 11.38 -1.41
N ASP A 49 6.94 11.33 -2.52
CA ASP A 49 6.76 10.32 -3.56
C ASP A 49 7.83 9.23 -3.45
N ASN A 50 7.40 7.99 -3.54
CA ASN A 50 8.27 6.84 -3.75
C ASN A 50 7.92 6.19 -5.10
N PRO A 51 8.57 6.61 -6.21
CA PRO A 51 8.27 6.07 -7.54
C PRO A 51 8.83 4.66 -7.78
N GLU A 52 9.64 4.16 -6.86
CA GLU A 52 10.27 2.85 -6.92
C GLU A 52 9.70 1.87 -5.89
N PHE A 53 8.47 2.10 -5.43
CA PHE A 53 7.83 1.22 -4.46
C PHE A 53 7.60 -0.17 -5.05
N THR A 54 7.96 -1.21 -4.29
CA THR A 54 7.69 -2.60 -4.63
C THR A 54 7.24 -3.39 -3.41
N SER A 55 6.38 -4.37 -3.66
CA SER A 55 5.99 -5.43 -2.72
C SER A 55 5.80 -6.73 -3.50
N VAL A 56 5.29 -7.76 -2.85
CA VAL A 56 5.09 -9.08 -3.48
C VAL A 56 3.60 -9.45 -3.36
N CYS A 57 3.05 -9.96 -4.45
CA CYS A 57 1.69 -10.53 -4.39
C CYS A 57 1.72 -11.79 -3.53
N PRO A 58 0.91 -11.88 -2.45
CA PRO A 58 0.97 -13.02 -1.53
C PRO A 58 0.48 -14.33 -2.17
N LYS A 59 -0.27 -14.25 -3.27
CA LYS A 59 -0.77 -15.41 -3.98
C LYS A 59 0.21 -15.95 -5.01
N THR A 60 0.77 -15.06 -5.84
CA THR A 60 1.60 -15.46 -6.99
C THR A 60 3.10 -15.42 -6.70
N GLY A 61 3.53 -14.71 -5.67
CA GLY A 61 4.95 -14.45 -5.41
C GLY A 61 5.61 -13.50 -6.41
N LEU A 62 4.83 -12.91 -7.33
CA LEU A 62 5.34 -11.95 -8.30
C LEU A 62 5.43 -10.54 -7.70
N PRO A 63 6.41 -9.74 -8.15
CA PRO A 63 6.54 -8.38 -7.65
C PRO A 63 5.39 -7.48 -8.10
N ASP A 64 4.92 -6.67 -7.18
CA ASP A 64 4.07 -5.52 -7.42
C ASP A 64 4.92 -4.25 -7.38
N ALA A 65 4.77 -3.39 -8.37
CA ALA A 65 5.50 -2.13 -8.44
C ALA A 65 4.54 -0.97 -8.67
N GLY A 66 4.93 0.22 -8.20
CA GLY A 66 4.12 1.42 -8.38
C GLY A 66 4.75 2.65 -7.78
N VAL A 67 3.99 3.72 -7.80
CA VAL A 67 4.30 4.97 -7.11
C VAL A 67 3.47 5.04 -5.84
N LEU A 68 4.13 5.18 -4.71
CA LEU A 68 3.46 5.43 -3.43
C LEU A 68 3.66 6.90 -3.07
N THR A 69 2.57 7.63 -2.96
CA THR A 69 2.56 9.06 -2.62
C THR A 69 1.94 9.25 -1.25
N LEU A 70 2.69 9.83 -0.33
CA LEU A 70 2.18 10.31 0.95
C LEU A 70 2.03 11.83 0.89
N ARG A 71 0.85 12.32 1.27
CA ARG A 71 0.56 13.74 1.50
C ARG A 71 0.07 13.90 2.92
N TYR A 72 0.64 14.85 3.67
CA TYR A 72 0.16 15.10 5.03
C TYR A 72 0.44 16.53 5.48
N MET A 73 -0.37 17.00 6.41
CA MET A 73 -0.16 18.25 7.11
C MET A 73 0.36 17.96 8.51
N PRO A 74 1.64 18.23 8.80
CA PRO A 74 2.20 17.94 10.11
C PRO A 74 1.59 18.83 11.19
N ARG A 75 1.38 18.25 12.38
CA ARG A 75 0.99 18.96 13.59
C ARG A 75 2.26 19.29 14.40
N GLU A 76 2.55 18.50 15.42
CA GLU A 76 3.73 18.69 16.28
C GLU A 76 5.01 18.04 15.72
N ARG A 77 4.84 17.04 14.83
CA ARG A 77 5.92 16.17 14.37
C ARG A 77 5.95 16.05 12.86
N CYS A 78 7.13 16.16 12.28
CA CYS A 78 7.40 15.77 10.89
C CYS A 78 8.06 14.41 10.83
N LEU A 79 7.80 13.64 9.77
CA LEU A 79 8.48 12.36 9.53
C LEU A 79 9.96 12.60 9.21
N GLU A 80 10.84 11.76 9.77
CA GLU A 80 12.23 11.71 9.39
C GLU A 80 12.39 10.83 8.14
N LEU A 81 12.91 11.38 7.05
CA LEU A 81 12.86 10.77 5.72
C LEU A 81 13.70 9.50 5.59
N LYS A 82 14.86 9.43 6.29
CA LYS A 82 15.70 8.24 6.21
C LYS A 82 15.03 7.04 6.85
N SER A 83 14.45 7.19 8.03
CA SER A 83 13.72 6.11 8.71
C SER A 83 12.48 5.73 7.93
N PHE A 84 11.77 6.68 7.33
CA PHE A 84 10.62 6.40 6.47
C PHE A 84 11.02 5.62 5.22
N LYS A 85 12.14 5.97 4.59
CA LYS A 85 12.70 5.20 3.48
C LYS A 85 13.02 3.76 3.90
N GLU A 86 13.67 3.56 5.04
CA GLU A 86 13.99 2.23 5.57
C GLU A 86 12.73 1.42 5.88
N TYR A 87 11.71 2.06 6.44
CA TYR A 87 10.39 1.47 6.65
C TYR A 87 9.78 0.98 5.32
N LEU A 88 9.78 1.80 4.27
CA LEU A 88 9.23 1.43 2.97
C LEU A 88 10.03 0.31 2.29
N PHE A 89 11.34 0.21 2.51
CA PHE A 89 12.14 -0.89 1.98
C PHE A 89 11.73 -2.26 2.53
N CYS A 90 11.15 -2.33 3.71
CA CYS A 90 10.69 -3.58 4.28
C CYS A 90 9.56 -4.25 3.48
N TYR A 91 8.88 -3.48 2.63
CA TYR A 91 7.84 -4.02 1.76
C TYR A 91 8.37 -4.79 0.54
N ARG A 92 9.61 -4.61 0.13
CA ARG A 92 10.16 -5.16 -1.13
C ARG A 92 9.95 -6.65 -1.29
N ASN A 93 10.16 -7.41 -0.24
CA ASN A 93 10.03 -8.87 -0.23
C ASN A 93 8.83 -9.34 0.57
N LEU A 94 7.96 -8.44 0.97
CA LEU A 94 6.80 -8.75 1.79
C LEU A 94 5.62 -9.12 0.91
N GLY A 95 5.06 -10.32 1.15
CA GLY A 95 3.80 -10.75 0.56
C GLY A 95 2.63 -10.01 1.21
N ILE A 96 2.06 -9.06 0.50
CA ILE A 96 0.97 -8.20 0.97
C ILE A 96 0.18 -7.67 -0.22
N PHE A 97 -1.15 -7.59 -0.10
CA PHE A 97 -1.97 -6.99 -1.14
C PHE A 97 -1.78 -5.47 -1.22
N GLN A 98 -1.92 -4.92 -2.41
CA GLN A 98 -1.76 -3.49 -2.71
C GLN A 98 -2.67 -2.62 -1.83
N GLU A 99 -3.91 -3.04 -1.61
CA GLU A 99 -4.88 -2.36 -0.75
C GLU A 99 -4.41 -2.30 0.70
N ASN A 100 -3.83 -3.38 1.19
CA ASN A 100 -3.30 -3.46 2.54
C ASN A 100 -2.03 -2.61 2.71
N VAL A 101 -1.16 -2.56 1.71
CA VAL A 101 0.02 -1.68 1.71
C VAL A 101 -0.38 -0.24 1.99
N VAL A 102 -1.29 0.30 1.21
CA VAL A 102 -1.69 1.72 1.29
C VAL A 102 -2.31 2.03 2.65
N ASN A 103 -3.17 1.14 3.14
CA ASN A 103 -3.80 1.31 4.45
C ASN A 103 -2.81 1.16 5.61
N GLN A 104 -1.90 0.19 5.55
CA GLN A 104 -0.88 -0.01 6.59
C GLN A 104 0.07 1.18 6.68
N VAL A 105 0.54 1.69 5.53
CA VAL A 105 1.39 2.89 5.50
C VAL A 105 0.68 4.09 6.10
N LEU A 106 -0.60 4.30 5.78
CA LEU A 106 -1.38 5.38 6.37
C LEU A 106 -1.44 5.28 7.90
N GLU A 107 -1.77 4.10 8.42
CA GLU A 107 -1.89 3.88 9.86
C GLU A 107 -0.55 4.08 10.58
N ASP A 108 0.54 3.58 10.02
CA ASP A 108 1.87 3.72 10.62
C ASP A 108 2.36 5.18 10.60
N VAL A 109 2.08 5.92 9.53
CA VAL A 109 2.37 7.36 9.43
C VAL A 109 1.57 8.14 10.46
N VAL A 110 0.27 7.88 10.58
CA VAL A 110 -0.60 8.54 11.57
C VAL A 110 -0.13 8.25 12.98
N LYS A 111 0.21 7.01 13.29
CA LYS A 111 0.74 6.61 14.60
C LYS A 111 2.05 7.31 14.93
N ALA A 112 2.94 7.46 13.95
CA ALA A 112 4.26 8.08 14.16
C ALA A 112 4.19 9.60 14.32
N SER A 113 3.36 10.31 13.53
CA SER A 113 3.42 11.77 13.42
C SER A 113 2.20 12.52 13.92
N ASP A 114 1.07 11.85 14.17
CA ASP A 114 -0.22 12.46 14.57
C ASP A 114 -0.56 13.73 13.73
N PRO A 115 -0.72 13.59 12.41
CA PRO A 115 -0.91 14.73 11.52
C PRO A 115 -2.31 15.34 11.65
N GLU A 116 -2.50 16.57 11.16
CA GLU A 116 -3.83 17.18 11.01
C GLU A 116 -4.71 16.34 10.06
N TRP A 117 -4.10 15.94 8.94
CA TRP A 117 -4.64 14.99 7.98
C TRP A 117 -3.50 14.31 7.24
N ALA A 118 -3.78 13.16 6.68
CA ALA A 118 -2.87 12.43 5.82
C ALA A 118 -3.62 11.68 4.71
N GLU A 119 -2.96 11.50 3.58
CA GLU A 119 -3.43 10.70 2.47
C GLU A 119 -2.28 9.85 1.94
N VAL A 120 -2.51 8.57 1.75
CA VAL A 120 -1.59 7.68 1.05
C VAL A 120 -2.28 7.19 -0.21
N LYS A 121 -1.62 7.37 -1.35
CA LYS A 121 -2.06 6.89 -2.65
C LYS A 121 -1.03 5.93 -3.20
N GLY A 122 -1.47 4.75 -3.58
CA GLY A 122 -0.69 3.79 -4.36
C GLY A 122 -1.21 3.73 -5.79
N ASP A 123 -0.36 4.06 -6.76
CA ASP A 123 -0.64 3.94 -8.19
C ASP A 123 0.23 2.82 -8.74
N PHE A 124 -0.36 1.64 -8.90
CA PHE A 124 0.34 0.41 -9.20
C PHE A 124 0.39 0.13 -10.69
N ARG A 125 1.53 -0.38 -11.14
CA ARG A 125 1.75 -0.77 -12.54
C ARG A 125 0.81 -1.90 -12.96
N PRO A 126 0.49 -2.00 -14.27
CA PRO A 126 -0.42 -3.02 -14.76
C PRO A 126 0.05 -4.44 -14.44
N ARG A 127 -0.90 -5.28 -14.03
CA ARG A 127 -0.76 -6.73 -13.98
C ARG A 127 -1.88 -7.36 -14.80
N GLY A 128 -1.51 -8.17 -15.81
CA GLY A 128 -2.48 -8.72 -16.74
C GLY A 128 -3.34 -7.65 -17.45
N GLY A 129 -2.78 -6.46 -17.66
CA GLY A 129 -3.48 -5.32 -18.27
C GLY A 129 -4.34 -4.49 -17.30
N LEU A 130 -4.46 -4.88 -16.04
CA LEU A 130 -5.21 -4.12 -15.02
C LEU A 130 -4.29 -3.20 -14.22
N THR A 131 -4.68 -1.94 -14.13
CA THR A 131 -4.07 -0.96 -13.22
C THR A 131 -4.93 -0.80 -11.98
N THR A 132 -4.29 -0.57 -10.83
CA THR A 132 -4.98 -0.35 -9.57
C THR A 132 -4.48 0.93 -8.93
N VAL A 133 -5.40 1.79 -8.53
CA VAL A 133 -5.11 2.96 -7.70
C VAL A 133 -5.87 2.80 -6.39
N VAL A 134 -5.14 2.84 -5.28
CA VAL A 134 -5.71 2.76 -3.93
C VAL A 134 -5.40 4.06 -3.21
N THR A 135 -6.41 4.67 -2.59
CA THR A 135 -6.25 5.91 -1.82
C THR A 135 -6.89 5.74 -0.45
N ALA A 136 -6.12 5.95 0.60
CA ALA A 136 -6.60 5.95 1.98
C ALA A 136 -6.32 7.31 2.63
N ARG A 137 -7.27 7.79 3.43
CA ARG A 137 -7.25 9.13 4.04
C ARG A 137 -7.44 9.08 5.54
N TRP A 138 -6.78 9.98 6.25
CA TRP A 138 -6.96 10.23 7.66
C TRP A 138 -7.32 11.71 7.89
N PRO A 139 -8.33 12.05 8.71
CA PRO A 139 -9.25 11.11 9.36
C PRO A 139 -9.99 10.24 8.36
N ARG A 140 -10.29 9.00 8.77
CA ARG A 140 -11.04 8.09 7.91
C ARG A 140 -12.43 8.65 7.64
N PRO A 141 -12.95 8.57 6.39
CA PRO A 141 -14.34 8.92 6.11
C PRO A 141 -15.27 8.05 6.97
N ALA A 142 -16.38 8.64 7.40
CA ALA A 142 -17.41 7.90 8.13
C ALA A 142 -17.89 6.71 7.27
N SER A 143 -17.95 5.52 7.88
CA SER A 143 -18.51 4.33 7.23
C SER A 143 -20.03 4.51 7.15
N THR A 144 -20.57 4.64 5.95
CA THR A 144 -22.01 4.56 5.70
C THR A 144 -22.40 3.09 5.55
N ARG A 145 -22.53 2.37 6.67
CA ARG A 145 -23.20 1.06 6.71
C ARG A 145 -24.60 1.23 7.27
#